data_fb1693fffc469f1f3ad89a7070a6a544
#
_entry.id   fb1693fffc469f1f3ad89a7070a6a544
#
_cell.length_a   1.000
_cell.length_b   1.000
_cell.length_c   1.000
_cell.angle_alpha   90.00
_cell.angle_beta   90.00
_cell.angle_gamma   90.00
#
_symmetry.space_group_name_H-M   'P 1'
#
loop_
_entity.id
_entity.type
_entity.pdbx_description
1 polymer ?
#
loop_
_entity_poly.entity_id
_entity_poly.type
_entity_poly.pdbx_seq_one_letter_code
_entity_poly.pdbx_strand_id
1 'polypeptide(L)'
;MLLPFSLLIFTGLTASEVYHVPLLHVESKMIQMMREGTWAAHTDVMNAWRQKSMKEVPDNSIHSQNLNAYYDSEYVGNITIGNPEQTFQVLMSTGSADFWVIDVSCVPNDPEECEPSTCDEGLACEIFCPIQTCCKRQGSKRGKRNPCRGKRYFDSKNSDTYIKQSGQWKTKYLIGSAKGFYGNDTVRFGGPETNQLVIKGTKFGQADEISETFAGTHFDGILGLAFYTLANSFTTPPFQYAAELGLVDPIFTVYMEHKTAARQNDFGGVITYGGLDEIHCGQVIAYQKVTTAMYWKFKMQSVSAGSYKSTNGWEVISDTGTSFIYAPSAIVFKLAEALNAVYHENEDVFYIDCKEDAKIVFGIGDHNYTIKAVNLIKEVKENVCIFMIHPDNTLAFFPSWILGSPFTRQYCNIHDMGKKKIGFAESLQK
;
A
#
# COMPACT_ATOMS: atom_id res chain seq x y z
N MET A 1 -69.45 5.22 -13.50
CA MET A 1 -68.79 5.03 -12.19
C MET A 1 -67.38 4.45 -12.52
N LEU A 2 -66.39 5.32 -12.68
CA LEU A 2 -65.00 4.95 -13.02
C LEU A 2 -64.21 4.99 -11.72
N LEU A 3 -63.68 3.83 -11.30
CA LEU A 3 -62.79 3.70 -10.16
C LEU A 3 -61.37 4.11 -10.60
N PRO A 4 -60.64 4.94 -9.85
CA PRO A 4 -59.23 5.23 -10.14
C PRO A 4 -58.37 4.05 -9.66
N PHE A 5 -57.57 3.51 -10.60
CA PHE A 5 -56.52 2.58 -10.31
C PHE A 5 -55.31 3.39 -9.74
N SER A 6 -55.13 3.34 -8.44
CA SER A 6 -53.90 3.87 -7.79
C SER A 6 -52.75 2.91 -8.02
N LEU A 7 -51.85 3.29 -8.88
CA LEU A 7 -50.55 2.62 -9.11
C LEU A 7 -49.66 2.89 -7.89
N LEU A 8 -49.57 1.96 -6.95
CA LEU A 8 -48.56 1.99 -5.88
C LEU A 8 -47.18 1.64 -6.49
N ILE A 9 -46.39 2.68 -6.77
CA ILE A 9 -44.97 2.51 -7.09
C ILE A 9 -44.28 2.18 -5.78
N PHE A 10 -43.99 0.91 -5.54
CA PHE A 10 -43.00 0.48 -4.55
C PHE A 10 -41.60 0.86 -5.06
N THR A 11 -41.08 2.02 -4.65
CA THR A 11 -39.66 2.28 -4.69
C THR A 11 -39.00 1.42 -3.61
N GLY A 12 -38.60 0.23 -3.98
CA GLY A 12 -37.74 -0.59 -3.13
C GLY A 12 -36.43 0.18 -2.97
N LEU A 13 -36.20 0.73 -1.77
CA LEU A 13 -34.86 1.11 -1.34
C LEU A 13 -34.06 -0.20 -1.23
N THR A 14 -33.38 -0.56 -2.29
CA THR A 14 -32.33 -1.59 -2.22
C THR A 14 -31.24 -0.99 -1.37
N ALA A 15 -31.07 -1.45 -0.14
CA ALA A 15 -29.89 -1.15 0.65
C ALA A 15 -28.68 -1.64 -0.17
N SER A 16 -27.72 -0.76 -0.37
CA SER A 16 -26.46 -1.14 -1.03
C SER A 16 -25.75 -2.19 -0.16
N GLU A 17 -25.24 -3.22 -0.81
CA GLU A 17 -24.55 -4.29 -0.10
C GLU A 17 -23.18 -3.81 0.41
N VAL A 18 -22.82 -4.21 1.63
CA VAL A 18 -21.55 -3.87 2.26
C VAL A 18 -20.64 -5.09 2.23
N TYR A 19 -19.42 -4.92 1.76
CA TYR A 19 -18.42 -5.98 1.61
C TYR A 19 -17.25 -5.75 2.55
N HIS A 20 -16.82 -6.81 3.27
CA HIS A 20 -15.70 -6.77 4.20
C HIS A 20 -14.53 -7.59 3.64
N VAL A 21 -13.42 -6.94 3.36
CA VAL A 21 -12.19 -7.60 2.91
C VAL A 21 -11.17 -7.59 4.04
N PRO A 22 -10.88 -8.75 4.65
CA PRO A 22 -9.87 -8.86 5.68
C PRO A 22 -8.50 -8.42 5.16
N LEU A 23 -7.78 -7.64 5.97
CA LEU A 23 -6.38 -7.36 5.80
C LEU A 23 -5.57 -8.36 6.61
N LEU A 24 -4.56 -8.94 5.98
CA LEU A 24 -3.61 -9.83 6.62
C LEU A 24 -2.39 -9.03 7.03
N HIS A 25 -1.95 -9.20 8.25
CA HIS A 25 -0.67 -8.66 8.70
C HIS A 25 0.47 -9.53 8.16
N VAL A 26 1.44 -8.89 7.54
CA VAL A 26 2.67 -9.52 7.07
C VAL A 26 3.88 -8.88 7.74
N GLU A 27 4.92 -9.64 8.02
CA GLU A 27 6.11 -9.08 8.63
C GLU A 27 6.79 -8.08 7.70
N SER A 28 7.11 -6.92 8.23
CA SER A 28 7.88 -5.90 7.56
C SER A 28 9.26 -6.39 7.16
N LYS A 29 9.60 -6.29 5.88
CA LYS A 29 10.93 -6.65 5.38
C LYS A 29 12.02 -5.79 6.01
N MET A 30 11.76 -4.51 6.25
CA MET A 30 12.69 -3.62 6.94
C MET A 30 12.98 -4.14 8.34
N ILE A 31 11.97 -4.49 9.13
CA ILE A 31 12.13 -5.02 10.48
C ILE A 31 12.92 -6.33 10.46
N GLN A 32 12.64 -7.23 9.52
CA GLN A 32 13.41 -8.46 9.35
C GLN A 32 14.89 -8.14 9.07
N MET A 33 15.18 -7.27 8.10
CA MET A 33 16.55 -6.90 7.74
C MET A 33 17.29 -6.15 8.86
N MET A 34 16.58 -5.35 9.67
CA MET A 34 17.16 -4.71 10.86
C MET A 34 17.55 -5.75 11.92
N ARG A 35 16.74 -6.79 12.13
CA ARG A 35 17.08 -7.91 13.02
C ARG A 35 18.30 -8.68 12.52
N GLU A 36 18.40 -8.87 11.22
CA GLU A 36 19.51 -9.57 10.55
C GLU A 36 20.79 -8.72 10.44
N GLY A 37 20.70 -7.40 10.70
CA GLY A 37 21.81 -6.45 10.55
C GLY A 37 22.16 -6.11 9.09
N THR A 38 21.24 -6.36 8.16
CA THR A 38 21.45 -6.14 6.70
C THR A 38 20.78 -4.87 6.18
N TRP A 39 20.01 -4.17 7.04
CA TRP A 39 19.22 -3.00 6.63
C TRP A 39 20.08 -1.82 6.14
N ALA A 40 21.17 -1.48 6.83
CA ALA A 40 22.06 -0.38 6.42
C ALA A 40 22.61 -0.58 5.00
N ALA A 41 23.10 -1.79 4.66
CA ALA A 41 23.57 -2.10 3.32
C ALA A 41 22.44 -2.01 2.27
N HIS A 42 21.23 -2.36 2.66
CA HIS A 42 20.05 -2.24 1.80
C HIS A 42 19.69 -0.77 1.53
N THR A 43 19.76 0.08 2.55
CA THR A 43 19.53 1.53 2.45
C THR A 43 20.50 2.18 1.46
N ASP A 44 21.78 1.79 1.43
CA ASP A 44 22.75 2.26 0.45
C ASP A 44 22.34 1.92 -0.98
N VAL A 45 21.88 0.68 -1.24
CA VAL A 45 21.39 0.25 -2.56
C VAL A 45 20.17 1.07 -2.98
N MET A 46 19.26 1.33 -2.05
CA MET A 46 18.06 2.11 -2.30
C MET A 46 18.38 3.57 -2.63
N ASN A 47 19.29 4.18 -1.89
CA ASN A 47 19.72 5.55 -2.13
C ASN A 47 20.39 5.69 -3.49
N ALA A 48 21.25 4.73 -3.87
CA ALA A 48 21.85 4.69 -5.19
C ALA A 48 20.79 4.55 -6.31
N TRP A 49 19.78 3.71 -6.12
CA TRP A 49 18.67 3.56 -7.06
C TRP A 49 17.85 4.86 -7.17
N ARG A 50 17.53 5.52 -6.06
CA ARG A 50 16.81 6.81 -6.02
C ARG A 50 17.55 7.89 -6.79
N GLN A 51 18.86 8.04 -6.55
CA GLN A 51 19.70 9.01 -7.25
C GLN A 51 19.73 8.77 -8.77
N LYS A 52 19.78 7.50 -9.20
CA LYS A 52 19.71 7.13 -10.61
C LYS A 52 18.35 7.46 -11.21
N SER A 53 17.28 7.12 -10.51
CA SER A 53 15.89 7.35 -10.96
C SER A 53 15.55 8.83 -11.10
N MET A 54 16.10 9.70 -10.23
CA MET A 54 15.92 11.16 -10.33
C MET A 54 16.61 11.76 -11.56
N LYS A 55 17.72 11.17 -12.01
CA LYS A 55 18.45 11.63 -13.21
C LYS A 55 17.79 11.21 -14.52
N GLU A 56 16.96 10.17 -14.51
CA GLU A 56 16.32 9.61 -15.71
C GLU A 56 14.91 10.19 -15.98
N VAL A 57 14.42 11.13 -15.17
CA VAL A 57 13.10 11.77 -15.39
C VAL A 57 13.26 12.90 -16.43
N PRO A 58 12.67 12.79 -17.64
CA PRO A 58 12.60 13.92 -18.56
C PRO A 58 11.74 15.03 -17.97
N ASP A 59 12.15 16.28 -18.14
CA ASP A 59 11.57 17.51 -17.57
C ASP A 59 10.09 17.78 -17.95
N ASN A 60 9.44 16.93 -18.73
CA ASN A 60 8.09 17.09 -19.25
C ASN A 60 7.08 16.00 -18.84
N SER A 61 7.39 15.09 -17.94
CA SER A 61 6.42 14.08 -17.48
C SER A 61 5.73 14.51 -16.18
N ILE A 62 4.61 15.20 -16.32
CA ILE A 62 3.75 15.68 -15.22
C ILE A 62 3.11 14.52 -14.40
N HIS A 63 3.39 13.28 -14.71
CA HIS A 63 2.75 12.09 -14.11
C HIS A 63 3.74 11.10 -13.49
N SER A 64 4.75 11.55 -12.75
CA SER A 64 5.52 10.64 -11.91
C SER A 64 4.79 10.47 -10.58
N GLN A 65 4.19 9.31 -10.38
CA GLN A 65 3.70 8.84 -9.08
C GLN A 65 4.88 8.59 -8.14
N ASN A 66 5.34 9.63 -7.46
CA ASN A 66 6.40 9.52 -6.47
C ASN A 66 5.80 9.39 -5.07
N LEU A 67 5.35 8.20 -4.69
CA LEU A 67 4.96 7.92 -3.31
C LEU A 67 6.07 7.18 -2.57
N ASN A 68 6.38 7.68 -1.39
CA ASN A 68 7.38 7.10 -0.49
C ASN A 68 6.80 5.92 0.29
N ALA A 69 6.52 4.78 -0.36
CA ALA A 69 6.33 3.56 0.39
C ALA A 69 7.69 2.90 0.57
N TYR A 70 8.28 3.00 1.76
CA TYR A 70 9.37 2.15 2.17
C TYR A 70 8.82 0.73 2.37
N TYR A 71 9.59 -0.31 2.10
CA TYR A 71 9.33 -1.76 2.10
C TYR A 71 8.56 -2.36 3.28
N ASP A 72 7.85 -1.56 4.04
CA ASP A 72 7.23 -1.92 5.28
C ASP A 72 5.71 -2.04 5.16
N SER A 73 5.23 -2.55 4.02
CA SER A 73 3.82 -2.84 3.83
C SER A 73 3.44 -4.01 4.72
N GLU A 74 2.90 -3.69 5.88
CA GLU A 74 2.47 -4.68 6.87
C GLU A 74 1.07 -5.25 6.61
N TYR A 75 0.33 -4.72 5.62
CA TYR A 75 -1.07 -5.08 5.40
C TYR A 75 -1.35 -5.39 3.93
N VAL A 76 -1.79 -6.61 3.67
CA VAL A 76 -2.22 -7.07 2.35
C VAL A 76 -3.65 -7.59 2.41
N GLY A 77 -4.37 -7.48 1.31
CA GLY A 77 -5.71 -8.05 1.17
C GLY A 77 -5.72 -9.12 0.06
N ASN A 78 -6.62 -10.08 0.20
CA ASN A 78 -6.85 -11.05 -0.85
C ASN A 78 -7.79 -10.48 -1.91
N ILE A 79 -7.46 -10.73 -3.17
CA ILE A 79 -8.34 -10.55 -4.32
C ILE A 79 -8.32 -11.81 -5.17
N THR A 80 -9.33 -11.99 -6.01
CA THR A 80 -9.29 -13.04 -7.05
C THR A 80 -9.53 -12.46 -8.44
N ILE A 81 -8.91 -13.07 -9.44
CA ILE A 81 -9.04 -12.68 -10.85
C ILE A 81 -9.35 -13.91 -11.69
N GLY A 82 -10.26 -13.75 -12.63
CA GLY A 82 -10.55 -14.78 -13.63
C GLY A 82 -11.66 -15.75 -13.24
N ASN A 83 -11.93 -16.71 -14.13
CA ASN A 83 -12.81 -17.83 -13.95
C ASN A 83 -12.19 -19.08 -14.60
N PRO A 84 -11.77 -20.10 -13.83
CA PRO A 84 -11.77 -20.17 -12.36
C PRO A 84 -10.91 -19.10 -11.69
N GLU A 85 -11.17 -18.86 -10.40
CA GLU A 85 -10.53 -17.82 -9.62
C GLU A 85 -9.05 -18.10 -9.34
N GLN A 86 -8.18 -17.13 -9.63
CA GLN A 86 -6.78 -17.12 -9.26
C GLN A 86 -6.59 -16.09 -8.12
N THR A 87 -6.10 -16.53 -6.97
CA THR A 87 -5.99 -15.70 -5.76
C THR A 87 -4.64 -15.01 -5.64
N PHE A 88 -4.67 -13.71 -5.30
CA PHE A 88 -3.50 -12.86 -5.10
C PHE A 88 -3.58 -12.14 -3.76
N GLN A 89 -2.44 -11.97 -3.10
CA GLN A 89 -2.29 -11.02 -2.00
C GLN A 89 -1.78 -9.70 -2.57
N VAL A 90 -2.54 -8.63 -2.42
CA VAL A 90 -2.18 -7.33 -2.96
C VAL A 90 -2.09 -6.28 -1.87
N LEU A 91 -1.17 -5.34 -2.06
CA LEU A 91 -1.10 -4.14 -1.25
C LEU A 91 -2.30 -3.26 -1.56
N MET A 92 -3.14 -2.97 -0.57
CA MET A 92 -4.29 -2.09 -0.67
C MET A 92 -3.85 -0.65 -0.39
N SER A 93 -3.55 0.13 -1.44
CA SER A 93 -2.95 1.46 -1.29
C SER A 93 -3.93 2.58 -1.62
N THR A 94 -4.24 3.43 -0.64
CA THR A 94 -4.98 4.68 -0.87
C THR A 94 -4.11 5.80 -1.44
N GLY A 95 -2.80 5.60 -1.49
CA GLY A 95 -1.83 6.52 -2.10
C GLY A 95 -1.53 6.24 -3.58
N SER A 96 -2.18 5.26 -4.20
CA SER A 96 -2.02 4.93 -5.62
C SER A 96 -3.36 4.62 -6.28
N ALA A 97 -3.41 4.62 -7.62
CA ALA A 97 -4.64 4.38 -8.39
C ALA A 97 -4.53 3.24 -9.41
N ASP A 98 -3.32 2.79 -9.73
CA ASP A 98 -3.14 1.66 -10.63
C ASP A 98 -3.46 0.34 -9.93
N PHE A 99 -4.09 -0.58 -10.67
CA PHE A 99 -4.25 -1.96 -10.27
C PHE A 99 -3.45 -2.87 -11.20
N TRP A 100 -2.59 -3.69 -10.60
CA TRP A 100 -1.80 -4.66 -11.33
C TRP A 100 -1.44 -5.87 -10.47
N VAL A 101 -1.20 -6.99 -11.14
CA VAL A 101 -0.65 -8.23 -10.57
C VAL A 101 0.49 -8.73 -11.45
N ILE A 102 1.33 -9.62 -10.91
CA ILE A 102 2.39 -10.27 -11.67
C ILE A 102 1.77 -11.23 -12.69
N ASP A 103 2.29 -11.20 -13.92
CA ASP A 103 1.92 -12.11 -15.00
C ASP A 103 2.88 -13.30 -15.06
N VAL A 104 2.38 -14.43 -15.55
CA VAL A 104 3.19 -15.65 -15.74
C VAL A 104 4.43 -15.41 -16.59
N SER A 105 4.41 -14.43 -17.49
CA SER A 105 5.56 -14.08 -18.34
C SER A 105 6.71 -13.41 -17.58
N CYS A 106 6.46 -12.89 -16.36
CA CYS A 106 7.51 -12.35 -15.49
C CYS A 106 8.37 -13.45 -14.87
N VAL A 107 7.79 -14.66 -14.72
CA VAL A 107 8.49 -15.80 -14.13
C VAL A 107 9.30 -16.50 -15.23
N PRO A 108 10.63 -16.53 -15.16
CA PRO A 108 11.40 -17.23 -16.17
C PRO A 108 11.08 -18.73 -16.14
N ASN A 109 11.12 -19.37 -17.31
CA ASN A 109 11.05 -20.84 -17.45
C ASN A 109 12.33 -21.52 -16.89
N ASP A 110 12.89 -21.00 -15.82
CA ASP A 110 14.01 -21.62 -15.12
C ASP A 110 13.48 -22.76 -14.26
N PRO A 111 14.13 -23.93 -14.29
CA PRO A 111 13.74 -25.05 -13.45
C PRO A 111 13.72 -24.62 -11.98
N GLU A 112 12.66 -24.97 -11.24
CA GLU A 112 12.51 -24.73 -9.79
C GLU A 112 13.70 -25.23 -8.95
N GLU A 113 14.54 -26.02 -9.56
CA GLU A 113 15.64 -26.76 -8.99
C GLU A 113 16.93 -25.95 -8.76
N CYS A 114 17.01 -24.67 -9.24
CA CYS A 114 18.15 -23.77 -8.99
C CYS A 114 18.00 -22.93 -7.70
N GLU A 115 17.20 -23.36 -6.74
CA GLU A 115 16.84 -22.57 -5.57
C GLU A 115 17.84 -22.48 -4.40
N PRO A 116 18.70 -23.48 -4.10
CA PRO A 116 19.61 -23.33 -2.99
C PRO A 116 20.60 -22.20 -3.22
N SER A 117 20.94 -21.44 -2.16
CA SER A 117 22.04 -20.45 -2.18
C SER A 117 23.39 -21.06 -2.61
N THR A 118 23.50 -22.39 -2.56
CA THR A 118 24.62 -23.18 -3.08
C THR A 118 24.67 -23.21 -4.62
N CYS A 119 23.61 -22.81 -5.31
CA CYS A 119 23.55 -22.68 -6.77
C CYS A 119 23.82 -21.24 -7.24
N ASP A 120 24.17 -20.34 -6.34
CA ASP A 120 24.75 -19.02 -6.65
C ASP A 120 26.18 -19.18 -7.19
N GLU A 121 26.68 -18.19 -7.93
CA GLU A 121 27.94 -18.28 -8.70
C GLU A 121 29.17 -18.73 -7.87
N GLY A 122 30.09 -19.41 -8.54
CA GLY A 122 31.43 -19.72 -8.08
C GLY A 122 31.67 -21.19 -7.79
N LEU A 123 32.85 -21.51 -7.25
CA LEU A 123 33.28 -22.85 -6.88
C LEU A 123 32.27 -23.59 -5.98
N ALA A 124 31.55 -22.85 -5.12
CA ALA A 124 30.49 -23.44 -4.29
C ALA A 124 29.32 -23.97 -5.12
N CYS A 125 28.94 -23.28 -6.19
CA CYS A 125 27.92 -23.76 -7.11
C CYS A 125 28.40 -25.02 -7.86
N GLU A 126 29.61 -25.02 -8.37
CA GLU A 126 30.16 -26.18 -9.10
C GLU A 126 30.30 -27.45 -8.24
N ILE A 127 30.48 -27.28 -6.93
CA ILE A 127 30.69 -28.41 -6.00
C ILE A 127 29.41 -28.84 -5.32
N PHE A 128 28.53 -27.90 -4.93
CA PHE A 128 27.41 -28.16 -4.03
C PHE A 128 26.02 -28.00 -4.65
N CYS A 129 25.91 -27.39 -5.86
CA CYS A 129 24.61 -27.29 -6.52
C CYS A 129 24.20 -28.65 -7.10
N PRO A 130 23.03 -29.20 -6.73
CA PRO A 130 22.56 -30.49 -7.24
C PRO A 130 22.39 -30.50 -8.75
N ILE A 131 22.18 -29.32 -9.36
CA ILE A 131 21.93 -29.18 -10.79
C ILE A 131 23.00 -28.32 -11.45
N GLN A 132 23.98 -28.97 -12.02
CA GLN A 132 25.16 -28.35 -12.67
C GLN A 132 24.82 -27.36 -13.79
N THR A 133 23.62 -27.47 -14.40
CA THR A 133 23.12 -26.53 -15.41
C THR A 133 22.83 -25.14 -14.82
N CYS A 134 22.57 -25.03 -13.52
CA CYS A 134 22.41 -23.77 -12.83
C CYS A 134 23.72 -22.98 -12.75
N CYS A 135 24.85 -23.65 -12.66
CA CYS A 135 26.18 -23.05 -12.54
C CYS A 135 26.79 -22.65 -13.88
N LYS A 136 26.35 -23.22 -15.00
CA LYS A 136 26.98 -23.06 -16.35
C LYS A 136 26.58 -21.79 -17.10
N ARG A 137 25.79 -20.90 -16.53
CA ARG A 137 25.44 -19.61 -17.12
C ARG A 137 26.54 -18.54 -16.90
N GLN A 138 27.83 -18.96 -17.01
CA GLN A 138 28.96 -18.03 -17.01
C GLN A 138 28.94 -17.18 -18.29
N GLY A 139 28.67 -15.88 -18.14
CA GLY A 139 28.71 -14.90 -19.25
C GLY A 139 27.58 -13.90 -19.25
N SER A 140 26.53 -14.12 -18.52
CA SER A 140 25.52 -13.10 -18.20
C SER A 140 26.00 -12.32 -16.97
N LYS A 141 26.08 -10.99 -17.06
CA LYS A 141 26.30 -10.09 -15.92
C LYS A 141 25.58 -10.65 -14.70
N ARG A 142 26.32 -10.84 -13.58
CA ARG A 142 25.89 -11.40 -12.28
C ARG A 142 24.40 -11.64 -12.24
N GLY A 143 23.95 -12.91 -12.23
CA GLY A 143 22.55 -13.26 -12.31
C GLY A 143 21.78 -12.64 -11.16
N LYS A 144 21.19 -11.47 -11.39
CA LYS A 144 20.29 -10.86 -10.43
C LYS A 144 19.12 -11.81 -10.27
N ARG A 145 18.81 -12.17 -9.03
CA ARG A 145 17.66 -13.00 -8.70
C ARG A 145 16.41 -12.37 -9.34
N ASN A 146 15.65 -13.14 -10.12
CA ASN A 146 14.42 -12.63 -10.73
C ASN A 146 13.47 -12.18 -9.62
N PRO A 147 13.05 -10.90 -9.58
CA PRO A 147 12.21 -10.38 -8.50
C PRO A 147 10.80 -10.98 -8.49
N CYS A 148 10.35 -11.64 -9.56
CA CYS A 148 9.06 -12.33 -9.63
C CYS A 148 9.09 -13.74 -9.03
N ARG A 149 10.26 -14.26 -8.70
CA ARG A 149 10.41 -15.61 -8.14
C ARG A 149 9.75 -15.72 -6.75
N GLY A 150 8.97 -16.79 -6.54
CA GLY A 150 8.27 -17.03 -5.28
C GLY A 150 6.99 -16.20 -5.08
N LYS A 151 6.58 -15.44 -6.09
CA LYS A 151 5.32 -14.69 -6.14
C LYS A 151 4.22 -15.51 -6.80
N ARG A 152 2.95 -15.21 -6.46
CA ARG A 152 1.82 -15.68 -7.25
C ARG A 152 1.75 -14.88 -8.54
N TYR A 153 1.36 -15.52 -9.62
CA TYR A 153 1.25 -14.90 -10.94
C TYR A 153 -0.08 -15.26 -11.61
N PHE A 154 -0.57 -14.32 -12.40
CA PHE A 154 -1.77 -14.49 -13.19
C PHE A 154 -1.44 -15.21 -14.50
N ASP A 155 -2.14 -16.31 -14.77
CA ASP A 155 -2.09 -17.00 -16.06
C ASP A 155 -3.42 -16.80 -16.81
N SER A 156 -3.40 -15.95 -17.80
CA SER A 156 -4.57 -15.63 -18.61
C SER A 156 -5.14 -16.82 -19.38
N LYS A 157 -4.34 -17.88 -19.61
CA LYS A 157 -4.80 -19.11 -20.26
C LYS A 157 -5.72 -19.93 -19.35
N ASN A 158 -5.65 -19.69 -18.05
CA ASN A 158 -6.46 -20.37 -17.06
C ASN A 158 -7.70 -19.54 -16.66
N SER A 159 -8.14 -18.58 -17.51
CA SER A 159 -9.36 -17.82 -17.28
C SER A 159 -10.25 -17.77 -18.52
N ASP A 160 -11.47 -18.28 -18.39
CA ASP A 160 -12.48 -18.27 -19.46
C ASP A 160 -13.09 -16.88 -19.68
N THR A 161 -12.88 -15.94 -18.75
CA THR A 161 -13.43 -14.57 -18.80
C THR A 161 -12.37 -13.52 -19.20
N TYR A 162 -11.14 -13.95 -19.46
CA TYR A 162 -10.05 -13.05 -19.83
C TYR A 162 -10.21 -12.49 -21.25
N ILE A 163 -9.98 -11.18 -21.36
CA ILE A 163 -9.94 -10.47 -22.64
C ILE A 163 -8.64 -9.67 -22.72
N LYS A 164 -7.78 -10.04 -23.65
CA LYS A 164 -6.53 -9.31 -23.90
C LYS A 164 -6.84 -7.88 -24.35
N GLN A 165 -6.16 -6.91 -23.73
CA GLN A 165 -6.26 -5.50 -24.09
C GLN A 165 -5.00 -5.04 -24.83
N SER A 166 -5.17 -4.05 -25.71
CA SER A 166 -4.03 -3.40 -26.36
C SER A 166 -3.36 -2.40 -25.43
N GLY A 167 -2.07 -2.16 -25.66
CA GLY A 167 -1.28 -1.15 -24.96
C GLY A 167 -0.39 -1.74 -23.88
N GLN A 168 0.66 -1.00 -23.57
CA GLN A 168 1.57 -1.25 -22.48
C GLN A 168 1.29 -0.27 -21.35
N TRP A 169 1.60 -0.68 -20.13
CA TRP A 169 1.57 0.20 -18.97
C TRP A 169 2.91 0.16 -18.24
N LYS A 170 3.18 1.24 -17.53
CA LYS A 170 4.32 1.33 -16.64
C LYS A 170 3.91 2.22 -15.48
N THR A 171 4.17 1.76 -14.28
CA THR A 171 4.00 2.57 -13.08
C THR A 171 5.32 2.67 -12.34
N LYS A 172 5.54 3.81 -11.68
CA LYS A 172 6.75 4.07 -10.92
C LYS A 172 6.35 4.50 -9.51
N TYR A 173 6.87 3.80 -8.55
CA TYR A 173 6.77 4.13 -7.12
C TYR A 173 8.15 4.59 -6.65
N LEU A 174 8.24 5.25 -5.50
CA LEU A 174 9.54 5.63 -4.96
C LEU A 174 10.46 4.45 -4.68
N ILE A 175 9.88 3.30 -4.37
CA ILE A 175 10.62 2.09 -4.02
C ILE A 175 10.86 1.17 -5.22
N GLY A 176 10.29 1.45 -6.37
CA GLY A 176 10.41 0.57 -7.52
C GLY A 176 9.46 0.90 -8.65
N SER A 177 9.45 0.06 -9.64
CA SER A 177 8.56 0.18 -10.80
C SER A 177 8.05 -1.18 -11.21
N ALA A 178 6.89 -1.18 -11.86
CA ALA A 178 6.35 -2.31 -12.57
C ALA A 178 5.93 -1.88 -13.97
N LYS A 179 6.07 -2.77 -14.95
CA LYS A 179 5.60 -2.55 -16.32
C LYS A 179 5.07 -3.84 -16.90
N GLY A 180 4.32 -3.72 -18.00
CA GLY A 180 3.75 -4.86 -18.69
C GLY A 180 2.65 -4.44 -19.66
N PHE A 181 1.61 -5.22 -19.75
CA PHE A 181 0.51 -5.03 -20.68
C PHE A 181 -0.83 -5.07 -19.95
N TYR A 182 -1.89 -4.60 -20.63
CA TYR A 182 -3.23 -4.60 -20.05
C TYR A 182 -4.02 -5.86 -20.40
N GLY A 183 -4.88 -6.27 -19.47
CA GLY A 183 -5.93 -7.25 -19.66
C GLY A 183 -7.23 -6.80 -19.02
N ASN A 184 -8.32 -7.44 -19.41
CA ASN A 184 -9.62 -7.33 -18.75
C ASN A 184 -10.04 -8.69 -18.25
N ASP A 185 -10.56 -8.74 -17.02
CA ASP A 185 -11.14 -9.96 -16.48
C ASP A 185 -12.18 -9.63 -15.39
N THR A 186 -12.79 -10.65 -14.82
CA THR A 186 -13.58 -10.54 -13.61
C THR A 186 -12.64 -10.45 -12.41
N VAL A 187 -12.70 -9.33 -11.69
CA VAL A 187 -11.95 -9.10 -10.45
C VAL A 187 -12.92 -9.14 -9.27
N ARG A 188 -12.48 -9.77 -8.18
CA ARG A 188 -13.27 -9.84 -6.95
C ARG A 188 -12.45 -9.38 -5.77
N PHE A 189 -13.03 -8.54 -4.94
CA PHE A 189 -12.40 -8.13 -3.68
C PHE A 189 -12.77 -9.13 -2.59
N GLY A 190 -11.78 -9.69 -1.94
CA GLY A 190 -11.88 -10.78 -0.99
C GLY A 190 -11.40 -12.13 -1.53
N GLY A 191 -11.12 -13.07 -0.63
CA GLY A 191 -10.80 -14.45 -0.97
C GLY A 191 -12.04 -15.27 -1.36
N PRO A 192 -11.88 -16.48 -1.95
CA PRO A 192 -13.02 -17.30 -2.39
C PRO A 192 -14.02 -17.66 -1.30
N GLU A 193 -13.57 -17.68 -0.04
CA GLU A 193 -14.38 -18.02 1.14
C GLU A 193 -15.13 -16.83 1.76
N THR A 194 -15.00 -15.63 1.15
CA THR A 194 -15.62 -14.40 1.68
C THR A 194 -16.81 -13.96 0.82
N ASN A 195 -17.62 -13.05 1.36
CA ASN A 195 -18.59 -12.32 0.52
C ASN A 195 -17.82 -11.34 -0.38
N GLN A 196 -17.66 -11.71 -1.66
CA GLN A 196 -16.83 -10.98 -2.61
C GLN A 196 -17.59 -9.88 -3.34
N LEU A 197 -17.03 -8.68 -3.43
CA LEU A 197 -17.47 -7.68 -4.41
C LEU A 197 -16.98 -8.06 -5.80
N VAL A 198 -17.88 -8.52 -6.67
CA VAL A 198 -17.57 -9.05 -8.02
C VAL A 198 -17.69 -7.96 -9.07
N ILE A 199 -16.59 -7.66 -9.77
CA ILE A 199 -16.47 -6.57 -10.74
C ILE A 199 -16.07 -7.16 -12.10
N LYS A 200 -17.04 -7.37 -12.98
CA LYS A 200 -16.81 -7.94 -14.32
C LYS A 200 -16.19 -6.89 -15.26
N GLY A 201 -15.31 -7.35 -16.16
CA GLY A 201 -14.73 -6.48 -17.19
C GLY A 201 -13.76 -5.44 -16.63
N THR A 202 -13.13 -5.73 -15.50
CA THR A 202 -12.13 -4.86 -14.88
C THR A 202 -10.83 -4.86 -15.67
N LYS A 203 -10.36 -3.68 -16.08
CA LYS A 203 -9.06 -3.50 -16.71
C LYS A 203 -7.96 -3.44 -15.65
N PHE A 204 -6.87 -4.19 -15.85
CA PHE A 204 -5.73 -4.21 -14.95
C PHE A 204 -4.40 -4.41 -15.69
N GLY A 205 -3.30 -4.05 -15.03
CA GLY A 205 -1.95 -4.29 -15.50
C GLY A 205 -1.50 -5.71 -15.18
N GLN A 206 -0.90 -6.39 -16.15
CA GLN A 206 -0.20 -7.66 -16.00
C GLN A 206 1.28 -7.35 -16.08
N ALA A 207 2.00 -7.48 -14.94
CA ALA A 207 3.41 -7.12 -14.84
C ALA A 207 4.28 -8.23 -15.42
N ASP A 208 4.97 -7.96 -16.52
CA ASP A 208 6.01 -8.82 -17.09
C ASP A 208 7.42 -8.47 -16.57
N GLU A 209 7.55 -7.32 -15.88
CA GLU A 209 8.78 -6.90 -15.21
C GLU A 209 8.45 -6.05 -13.97
N ILE A 210 9.09 -6.38 -12.85
CA ILE A 210 9.06 -5.58 -11.61
C ILE A 210 10.49 -5.28 -11.14
N SER A 211 10.66 -4.19 -10.39
CA SER A 211 11.95 -3.82 -9.80
C SER A 211 12.43 -4.87 -8.81
N GLU A 212 13.77 -5.03 -8.69
CA GLU A 212 14.40 -5.88 -7.65
C GLU A 212 13.96 -5.50 -6.24
N THR A 213 13.62 -4.26 -6.05
CA THR A 213 13.09 -3.74 -4.81
C THR A 213 11.81 -4.43 -4.36
N PHE A 214 11.02 -4.96 -5.29
CA PHE A 214 9.83 -5.77 -4.98
C PHE A 214 10.14 -7.25 -4.74
N ALA A 215 11.38 -7.69 -4.97
CA ALA A 215 11.80 -9.03 -4.59
C ALA A 215 11.72 -9.20 -3.06
N GLY A 216 11.09 -10.26 -2.60
CA GLY A 216 10.94 -10.55 -1.17
C GLY A 216 9.90 -9.69 -0.43
N THR A 217 9.13 -8.82 -1.10
CA THR A 217 7.88 -8.29 -0.51
C THR A 217 6.82 -9.39 -0.48
N HIS A 218 5.84 -9.26 0.41
CA HIS A 218 4.80 -10.29 0.57
C HIS A 218 3.61 -10.13 -0.37
N PHE A 219 3.58 -9.09 -1.19
CA PHE A 219 2.47 -8.85 -2.12
C PHE A 219 2.80 -9.31 -3.55
N ASP A 220 1.77 -9.74 -4.27
CA ASP A 220 1.81 -10.20 -5.66
C ASP A 220 1.42 -9.09 -6.65
N GLY A 221 1.01 -7.93 -6.12
CA GLY A 221 0.56 -6.78 -6.89
C GLY A 221 0.09 -5.64 -5.99
N ILE A 222 -0.40 -4.57 -6.59
CA ILE A 222 -0.93 -3.41 -5.88
C ILE A 222 -2.33 -3.09 -6.40
N LEU A 223 -3.28 -2.92 -5.48
CA LEU A 223 -4.62 -2.42 -5.76
C LEU A 223 -4.71 -0.95 -5.31
N GLY A 224 -4.72 -0.03 -6.28
CA GLY A 224 -4.87 1.39 -6.01
C GLY A 224 -6.31 1.76 -5.68
N LEU A 225 -6.46 2.54 -4.60
CA LEU A 225 -7.75 3.01 -4.06
C LEU A 225 -7.88 4.55 -4.09
N ALA A 226 -6.94 5.24 -4.75
CA ALA A 226 -7.02 6.66 -5.04
C ALA A 226 -7.92 6.94 -6.27
N PHE A 227 -8.02 8.20 -6.68
CA PHE A 227 -8.90 8.60 -7.79
C PHE A 227 -8.30 8.31 -9.16
N TYR A 228 -9.15 8.07 -10.17
CA TYR A 228 -8.75 7.73 -11.53
C TYR A 228 -7.80 8.76 -12.18
N THR A 229 -7.86 10.01 -11.76
CA THR A 229 -6.98 11.09 -12.24
C THR A 229 -5.51 10.86 -11.91
N LEU A 230 -5.23 9.95 -10.97
CA LEU A 230 -3.88 9.54 -10.59
C LEU A 230 -3.42 8.29 -11.38
N ALA A 231 -4.35 7.51 -11.95
CA ALA A 231 -4.02 6.27 -12.64
C ALA A 231 -3.32 6.51 -13.98
N ASN A 232 -2.37 5.61 -14.31
CA ASN A 232 -1.73 5.60 -15.61
C ASN A 232 -2.77 5.39 -16.73
N SER A 233 -2.61 6.13 -17.84
CA SER A 233 -3.52 6.06 -18.98
C SER A 233 -5.00 6.25 -18.61
N PHE A 234 -5.28 6.95 -17.51
CA PHE A 234 -6.63 7.20 -16.99
C PHE A 234 -7.48 5.92 -16.90
N THR A 235 -6.87 4.81 -16.50
CA THR A 235 -7.60 3.56 -16.22
C THR A 235 -8.37 3.72 -14.92
N THR A 236 -9.69 3.54 -14.94
CA THR A 236 -10.51 3.66 -13.73
C THR A 236 -10.12 2.59 -12.70
N PRO A 237 -9.75 2.98 -11.47
CA PRO A 237 -9.44 2.03 -10.39
C PRO A 237 -10.62 1.09 -10.13
N PRO A 238 -10.40 -0.19 -9.77
CA PRO A 238 -11.47 -1.19 -9.68
C PRO A 238 -12.60 -0.82 -8.72
N PHE A 239 -12.30 -0.21 -7.57
CA PHE A 239 -13.35 0.24 -6.64
C PHE A 239 -14.18 1.36 -7.24
N GLN A 240 -13.55 2.36 -7.86
CA GLN A 240 -14.28 3.44 -8.54
C GLN A 240 -15.14 2.88 -9.67
N TYR A 241 -14.62 1.94 -10.44
CA TYR A 241 -15.37 1.26 -11.51
C TYR A 241 -16.57 0.48 -10.97
N ALA A 242 -16.42 -0.24 -9.85
CA ALA A 242 -17.53 -0.91 -9.18
C ALA A 242 -18.64 0.06 -8.76
N ALA A 243 -18.26 1.22 -8.22
CA ALA A 243 -19.19 2.27 -7.83
C ALA A 243 -19.90 2.91 -9.04
N GLU A 244 -19.18 3.15 -10.14
CA GLU A 244 -19.75 3.66 -11.41
C GLU A 244 -20.76 2.67 -12.03
N LEU A 245 -20.52 1.35 -11.84
CA LEU A 245 -21.48 0.30 -12.24
C LEU A 245 -22.67 0.14 -11.28
N GLY A 246 -22.69 0.87 -10.15
CA GLY A 246 -23.74 0.76 -9.14
C GLY A 246 -23.71 -0.55 -8.34
N LEU A 247 -22.57 -1.25 -8.31
CA LEU A 247 -22.41 -2.50 -7.58
C LEU A 247 -22.19 -2.27 -6.08
N VAL A 248 -21.73 -1.09 -5.71
CA VAL A 248 -21.39 -0.72 -4.34
C VAL A 248 -21.50 0.81 -4.18
N ASP A 249 -21.83 1.29 -2.99
CA ASP A 249 -21.79 2.72 -2.71
C ASP A 249 -20.36 3.26 -2.77
N PRO A 250 -20.14 4.50 -3.27
CA PRO A 250 -18.80 5.08 -3.49
C PRO A 250 -18.13 5.54 -2.19
N ILE A 251 -18.11 4.68 -1.19
CA ILE A 251 -17.50 4.91 0.12
C ILE A 251 -16.83 3.62 0.61
N PHE A 252 -15.66 3.75 1.22
CA PHE A 252 -15.02 2.63 1.93
C PHE A 252 -14.37 3.10 3.22
N THR A 253 -14.29 2.20 4.19
CA THR A 253 -13.67 2.43 5.50
C THR A 253 -12.48 1.51 5.68
N VAL A 254 -11.37 2.04 6.15
CA VAL A 254 -10.16 1.28 6.48
C VAL A 254 -9.98 1.25 7.99
N TYR A 255 -9.95 0.06 8.55
CA TYR A 255 -9.51 -0.24 9.90
C TYR A 255 -8.23 -1.04 9.85
N MET A 256 -7.20 -0.64 10.60
CA MET A 256 -5.97 -1.39 10.78
C MET A 256 -5.75 -1.67 12.25
N GLU A 257 -5.43 -2.92 12.56
CA GLU A 257 -5.16 -3.34 13.94
C GLU A 257 -3.69 -3.19 14.27
N HIS A 258 -3.39 -2.67 15.47
CA HIS A 258 -2.04 -2.67 16.00
C HIS A 258 -1.67 -4.10 16.46
N LYS A 259 -0.50 -4.59 16.04
CA LYS A 259 0.05 -5.87 16.47
C LYS A 259 1.40 -5.68 17.15
N THR A 260 1.51 -6.08 18.41
CA THR A 260 2.78 -6.08 19.16
C THR A 260 3.70 -7.21 18.74
N ALA A 261 3.12 -8.39 18.47
CA ALA A 261 3.83 -9.58 18.01
C ALA A 261 2.95 -10.30 16.99
N ALA A 262 3.00 -9.85 15.73
CA ALA A 262 2.20 -10.47 14.68
C ALA A 262 2.90 -11.71 14.12
N ARG A 263 2.13 -12.78 13.91
CA ARG A 263 2.53 -13.88 13.05
C ARG A 263 2.19 -13.51 11.60
N GLN A 264 2.95 -14.06 10.69
CA GLN A 264 2.66 -13.90 9.27
C GLN A 264 1.24 -14.41 8.96
N ASN A 265 0.47 -13.63 8.21
CA ASN A 265 -0.91 -13.88 7.85
C ASN A 265 -1.95 -13.83 9.00
N ASP A 266 -1.60 -13.26 10.15
CA ASP A 266 -2.62 -12.95 11.17
C ASP A 266 -3.58 -11.86 10.66
N PHE A 267 -4.80 -11.83 11.21
CA PHE A 267 -5.74 -10.74 10.95
C PHE A 267 -5.10 -9.40 11.33
N GLY A 268 -5.01 -8.49 10.39
CA GLY A 268 -4.37 -7.18 10.56
C GLY A 268 -5.35 -6.00 10.45
N GLY A 269 -6.59 -6.25 10.05
CA GLY A 269 -7.58 -5.21 9.84
C GLY A 269 -8.63 -5.59 8.83
N VAL A 270 -9.40 -4.60 8.36
CA VAL A 270 -10.43 -4.81 7.33
C VAL A 270 -10.61 -3.55 6.49
N ILE A 271 -10.88 -3.72 5.21
CA ILE A 271 -11.47 -2.67 4.38
C ILE A 271 -12.93 -3.03 4.14
N THR A 272 -13.82 -2.14 4.57
CA THR A 272 -15.26 -2.24 4.38
C THR A 272 -15.68 -1.38 3.19
N TYR A 273 -16.08 -2.01 2.11
CA TYR A 273 -16.54 -1.33 0.90
C TYR A 273 -18.06 -1.16 0.91
N GLY A 274 -18.54 0.01 0.49
CA GLY A 274 -19.97 0.36 0.44
C GLY A 274 -20.53 0.96 1.71
N GLY A 275 -19.73 1.17 2.76
CA GLY A 275 -20.23 1.69 4.02
C GLY A 275 -19.20 2.02 5.08
N LEU A 276 -19.69 2.30 6.27
CA LEU A 276 -18.89 2.45 7.47
C LEU A 276 -18.64 1.08 8.09
N ASP A 277 -17.53 0.94 8.78
CA ASP A 277 -17.23 -0.22 9.61
C ASP A 277 -17.75 0.05 11.04
N GLU A 278 -18.97 -0.37 11.33
CA GLU A 278 -19.57 -0.18 12.64
C GLU A 278 -19.09 -1.19 13.70
N ILE A 279 -18.32 -2.21 13.27
CA ILE A 279 -17.78 -3.26 14.16
C ILE A 279 -16.49 -2.80 14.81
N HIS A 280 -15.58 -2.19 14.01
CA HIS A 280 -14.24 -1.86 14.43
C HIS A 280 -14.00 -0.36 14.62
N CYS A 281 -14.94 0.48 14.19
CA CYS A 281 -14.82 1.92 14.21
C CYS A 281 -15.92 2.56 15.05
N GLY A 282 -15.56 3.53 15.86
CA GLY A 282 -16.49 4.37 16.62
C GLY A 282 -17.24 5.38 15.75
N GLN A 283 -17.92 6.31 16.39
CA GLN A 283 -18.60 7.39 15.68
C GLN A 283 -17.60 8.26 14.90
N VAL A 284 -18.02 8.73 13.74
CA VAL A 284 -17.22 9.64 12.92
C VAL A 284 -17.01 10.95 13.66
N ILE A 285 -15.75 11.30 13.89
CA ILE A 285 -15.37 12.55 14.57
C ILE A 285 -15.67 13.73 13.65
N ALA A 286 -15.11 13.72 12.44
CA ALA A 286 -15.35 14.75 11.44
C ALA A 286 -14.95 14.27 10.03
N TYR A 287 -15.47 14.97 9.01
CA TYR A 287 -15.05 14.84 7.63
C TYR A 287 -14.25 16.06 7.17
N GLN A 288 -13.22 15.83 6.39
CA GLN A 288 -12.43 16.85 5.71
C GLN A 288 -12.68 16.78 4.20
N LYS A 289 -12.80 17.95 3.55
CA LYS A 289 -12.92 18.01 2.10
C LYS A 289 -11.62 17.59 1.44
N VAL A 290 -11.69 16.72 0.44
CA VAL A 290 -10.56 16.41 -0.45
C VAL A 290 -10.24 17.65 -1.30
N THR A 291 -9.02 18.16 -1.18
CA THR A 291 -8.62 19.42 -1.85
C THR A 291 -8.42 19.25 -3.36
N THR A 292 -7.96 18.08 -3.78
CA THR A 292 -7.79 17.71 -5.19
C THR A 292 -8.05 16.21 -5.32
N ALA A 293 -9.02 15.83 -6.14
CA ALA A 293 -9.40 14.43 -6.33
C ALA A 293 -8.38 13.66 -7.21
N MET A 294 -7.15 13.54 -6.72
CA MET A 294 -6.07 12.66 -7.19
C MET A 294 -5.70 11.70 -6.08
N TYR A 295 -5.25 12.25 -4.93
CA TYR A 295 -5.02 11.57 -3.68
C TYR A 295 -6.15 11.85 -2.69
N TRP A 296 -6.22 11.11 -1.61
CA TRP A 296 -7.01 11.43 -0.43
C TRP A 296 -6.35 12.56 0.36
N LYS A 297 -6.31 13.74 -0.28
CA LYS A 297 -5.55 14.91 0.15
C LYS A 297 -6.48 15.92 0.83
N PHE A 298 -6.07 16.38 2.04
CA PHE A 298 -6.82 17.32 2.85
C PHE A 298 -5.90 18.30 3.56
N LYS A 299 -6.49 19.30 4.27
CA LYS A 299 -5.72 20.31 5.01
C LYS A 299 -5.52 19.90 6.45
N MET A 300 -4.29 20.06 6.94
CA MET A 300 -3.88 19.95 8.33
C MET A 300 -3.35 21.33 8.80
N GLN A 301 -3.82 21.83 9.94
CA GLN A 301 -3.51 23.18 10.42
C GLN A 301 -2.29 23.21 11.32
N SER A 302 -2.07 22.15 12.11
CA SER A 302 -0.99 22.13 13.08
C SER A 302 -0.48 20.72 13.37
N VAL A 303 0.74 20.66 13.91
CA VAL A 303 1.33 19.47 14.52
C VAL A 303 2.05 19.85 15.80
N SER A 304 2.00 19.00 16.81
CA SER A 304 2.76 19.19 18.04
C SER A 304 3.19 17.87 18.68
N ALA A 305 4.31 17.89 19.40
CA ALA A 305 4.80 16.83 20.26
C ALA A 305 5.63 17.43 21.39
N GLY A 306 5.42 16.99 22.62
CA GLY A 306 6.10 17.56 23.79
C GLY A 306 5.96 19.09 23.86
N SER A 307 7.09 19.78 23.90
CA SER A 307 7.15 21.25 23.89
C SER A 307 7.09 21.88 22.49
N TYR A 308 7.23 21.09 21.43
CA TYR A 308 7.23 21.60 20.06
C TYR A 308 5.81 21.73 19.51
N LYS A 309 5.55 22.83 18.81
CA LYS A 309 4.30 23.06 18.06
C LYS A 309 4.58 23.89 16.80
N SER A 310 3.96 23.49 15.70
CA SER A 310 3.94 24.26 14.45
C SER A 310 2.51 24.41 13.93
N THR A 311 2.20 25.61 13.43
CA THR A 311 0.87 25.98 12.89
C THR A 311 0.95 26.49 11.45
N ASN A 312 2.00 26.08 10.71
CA ASN A 312 2.23 26.56 9.35
C ASN A 312 1.12 26.14 8.37
N GLY A 313 0.40 25.07 8.69
CA GLY A 313 -0.61 24.48 7.81
C GLY A 313 0.00 23.74 6.61
N TRP A 314 -0.57 22.59 6.29
CA TRP A 314 -0.09 21.75 5.18
C TRP A 314 -1.24 21.07 4.45
N GLU A 315 -0.99 20.67 3.22
CA GLU A 315 -1.74 19.64 2.56
C GLU A 315 -1.12 18.28 2.90
N VAL A 316 -1.94 17.34 3.32
CA VAL A 316 -1.53 16.00 3.75
C VAL A 316 -2.36 14.95 3.03
N ILE A 317 -1.80 13.76 2.81
CA ILE A 317 -2.52 12.60 2.28
C ILE A 317 -2.63 11.50 3.33
N SER A 318 -3.73 10.74 3.28
CA SER A 318 -3.86 9.45 3.95
C SER A 318 -3.43 8.34 2.99
N ASP A 319 -2.45 7.52 3.39
CA ASP A 319 -1.96 6.42 2.56
C ASP A 319 -1.80 5.13 3.37
N THR A 320 -2.63 4.14 3.06
CA THR A 320 -2.60 2.81 3.68
C THR A 320 -1.42 1.96 3.21
N GLY A 321 -0.81 2.30 2.09
CA GLY A 321 0.38 1.64 1.54
C GLY A 321 1.70 2.14 2.14
N THR A 322 1.66 3.10 3.06
CA THR A 322 2.83 3.73 3.68
C THR A 322 2.91 3.37 5.17
N SER A 323 4.08 2.90 5.62
CA SER A 323 4.27 2.39 6.99
C SER A 323 4.61 3.45 8.01
N PHE A 324 5.18 4.57 7.58
CA PHE A 324 5.59 5.70 8.42
C PHE A 324 4.66 6.89 8.26
N ILE A 325 4.80 7.86 9.15
CA ILE A 325 4.37 9.22 8.89
C ILE A 325 5.53 9.95 8.23
N TYR A 326 5.34 10.47 7.00
CA TYR A 326 6.33 11.29 6.30
C TYR A 326 6.00 12.76 6.43
N ALA A 327 7.04 13.56 6.66
CA ALA A 327 6.90 14.99 6.83
C ALA A 327 8.16 15.76 6.40
N PRO A 328 8.08 17.10 6.22
CA PRO A 328 9.24 17.93 5.95
C PRO A 328 10.31 17.74 7.03
N SER A 329 11.58 17.53 6.60
CA SER A 329 12.69 17.21 7.51
C SER A 329 12.80 18.17 8.67
N ALA A 330 12.67 19.48 8.45
CA ALA A 330 12.75 20.47 9.51
C ALA A 330 11.72 20.26 10.64
N ILE A 331 10.55 19.70 10.29
CA ILE A 331 9.50 19.39 11.27
C ILE A 331 9.80 18.07 11.95
N VAL A 332 10.19 17.03 11.17
CA VAL A 332 10.50 15.71 11.71
C VAL A 332 11.59 15.76 12.77
N PHE A 333 12.71 16.46 12.49
CA PHE A 333 13.79 16.59 13.45
C PHE A 333 13.36 17.32 14.73
N LYS A 334 12.46 18.30 14.65
CA LYS A 334 11.90 18.98 15.82
C LYS A 334 10.95 18.09 16.64
N LEU A 335 10.14 17.28 15.97
CA LEU A 335 9.29 16.29 16.64
C LEU A 335 10.14 15.22 17.33
N ALA A 336 11.18 14.73 16.64
CA ALA A 336 12.11 13.74 17.17
C ALA A 336 12.87 14.29 18.39
N GLU A 337 13.41 15.52 18.31
CA GLU A 337 14.07 16.22 19.43
C GLU A 337 13.13 16.32 20.64
N ALA A 338 11.87 16.72 20.43
CA ALA A 338 10.89 16.87 21.49
C ALA A 338 10.46 15.55 22.17
N LEU A 339 10.74 14.43 21.53
CA LEU A 339 10.42 13.08 22.02
C LEU A 339 11.69 12.24 22.28
N ASN A 340 12.85 12.88 22.37
CA ASN A 340 14.16 12.24 22.66
C ASN A 340 14.54 11.13 21.66
N ALA A 341 14.03 11.20 20.41
CA ALA A 341 14.40 10.26 19.37
C ALA A 341 15.67 10.71 18.64
N VAL A 342 16.59 9.77 18.32
CA VAL A 342 17.90 10.03 17.75
C VAL A 342 17.99 9.44 16.35
N TYR A 343 18.36 10.27 15.36
CA TYR A 343 18.50 9.86 13.98
C TYR A 343 19.81 9.08 13.74
N HIS A 344 19.68 7.96 13.03
CA HIS A 344 20.79 7.11 12.59
C HIS A 344 20.91 7.18 11.07
N GLU A 345 21.92 7.91 10.60
CA GLU A 345 22.09 8.22 9.18
C GLU A 345 22.27 6.97 8.31
N ASN A 346 23.06 5.97 8.79
CA ASN A 346 23.34 4.75 8.03
C ASN A 346 22.11 3.87 7.82
N GLU A 347 21.14 3.94 8.72
CA GLU A 347 19.92 3.12 8.66
C GLU A 347 18.69 3.95 8.25
N ASP A 348 18.86 5.27 8.14
CA ASP A 348 17.82 6.23 7.74
C ASP A 348 16.55 6.12 8.61
N VAL A 349 16.72 5.95 9.93
CA VAL A 349 15.64 5.85 10.93
C VAL A 349 15.96 6.63 12.20
N PHE A 350 14.94 6.92 13.00
CA PHE A 350 15.11 7.42 14.36
C PHE A 350 14.96 6.27 15.36
N TYR A 351 15.91 6.15 16.28
CA TYR A 351 15.77 5.30 17.46
C TYR A 351 15.16 6.08 18.61
N ILE A 352 14.33 5.41 19.39
CA ILE A 352 13.61 5.99 20.53
C ILE A 352 13.56 4.97 21.67
N ASP A 353 13.47 5.43 22.93
CA ASP A 353 13.23 4.53 24.05
C ASP A 353 11.88 3.80 23.85
N CYS A 354 11.89 2.46 23.96
CA CYS A 354 10.70 1.63 23.81
C CYS A 354 9.59 1.97 24.82
N LYS A 355 9.94 2.62 25.94
CA LYS A 355 9.03 3.01 27.02
C LYS A 355 8.62 4.49 26.97
N GLU A 356 9.09 5.26 25.95
CA GLU A 356 8.73 6.66 25.80
C GLU A 356 7.20 6.81 25.62
N ASP A 357 6.55 7.69 26.37
CA ASP A 357 5.12 8.04 26.20
C ASP A 357 4.95 9.03 25.06
N ALA A 358 5.46 8.66 23.88
CA ALA A 358 5.43 9.50 22.71
C ALA A 358 4.01 9.79 22.24
N LYS A 359 3.73 11.07 21.99
CA LYS A 359 2.45 11.54 21.44
C LYS A 359 2.70 12.61 20.39
N ILE A 360 2.07 12.44 19.22
CA ILE A 360 1.99 13.49 18.20
C ILE A 360 0.52 13.89 18.07
N VAL A 361 0.27 15.20 18.10
CA VAL A 361 -1.09 15.74 17.94
C VAL A 361 -1.17 16.50 16.62
N PHE A 362 -2.11 16.10 15.77
CA PHE A 362 -2.43 16.75 14.52
C PHE A 362 -3.71 17.57 14.66
N GLY A 363 -3.66 18.87 14.37
CA GLY A 363 -4.85 19.72 14.23
C GLY A 363 -5.40 19.62 12.82
N ILE A 364 -6.60 19.01 12.67
CA ILE A 364 -7.25 18.80 11.37
C ILE A 364 -8.70 19.30 11.49
N GLY A 365 -9.05 20.34 10.70
CA GLY A 365 -10.31 21.07 10.92
C GLY A 365 -10.36 21.66 12.35
N ASP A 366 -11.48 21.46 13.02
CA ASP A 366 -11.69 21.96 14.39
C ASP A 366 -11.33 20.90 15.47
N HIS A 367 -10.66 19.79 15.07
CA HIS A 367 -10.34 18.69 15.95
C HIS A 367 -8.86 18.43 16.08
N ASN A 368 -8.47 17.87 17.22
CA ASN A 368 -7.12 17.39 17.49
C ASN A 368 -7.09 15.85 17.45
N TYR A 369 -6.20 15.31 16.65
CA TYR A 369 -6.00 13.86 16.49
C TYR A 369 -4.68 13.46 17.11
N THR A 370 -4.74 12.70 18.19
CA THR A 370 -3.54 12.29 18.94
C THR A 370 -3.14 10.88 18.54
N ILE A 371 -1.94 10.72 18.00
CA ILE A 371 -1.32 9.42 17.79
C ILE A 371 -0.51 9.06 19.03
N LYS A 372 -0.78 7.90 19.61
CA LYS A 372 -0.17 7.41 20.86
C LYS A 372 1.10 6.60 20.58
N ALA A 373 1.94 6.46 21.60
CA ALA A 373 3.20 5.71 21.56
C ALA A 373 3.06 4.31 20.92
N VAL A 374 1.99 3.59 21.24
CA VAL A 374 1.70 2.25 20.69
C VAL A 374 1.69 2.21 19.14
N ASN A 375 1.35 3.31 18.49
CA ASN A 375 1.36 3.45 17.04
C ASN A 375 2.58 4.20 16.48
N LEU A 376 3.33 4.90 17.35
CA LEU A 376 4.50 5.69 16.98
C LEU A 376 5.83 4.98 17.21
N ILE A 377 5.85 3.96 18.07
CA ILE A 377 7.07 3.23 18.46
C ILE A 377 6.93 1.78 18.02
N LYS A 378 7.90 1.31 17.25
CA LYS A 378 7.96 -0.09 16.77
C LYS A 378 9.20 -0.76 17.30
N GLU A 379 9.03 -1.84 18.07
CA GLU A 379 10.13 -2.68 18.48
C GLU A 379 10.66 -3.52 17.31
N VAL A 380 11.95 -3.38 17.03
CA VAL A 380 12.64 -4.10 15.95
C VAL A 380 13.45 -5.29 16.49
N LYS A 381 14.04 -5.14 17.68
CA LYS A 381 14.71 -6.18 18.48
C LYS A 381 14.35 -5.95 19.93
N GLU A 382 14.66 -6.91 20.78
CA GLU A 382 14.47 -6.77 22.23
C GLU A 382 15.08 -5.47 22.77
N ASN A 383 14.24 -4.60 23.32
CA ASN A 383 14.59 -3.26 23.83
C ASN A 383 15.23 -2.31 22.79
N VAL A 384 15.04 -2.55 21.49
CA VAL A 384 15.48 -1.66 20.42
C VAL A 384 14.27 -1.23 19.62
N CYS A 385 13.94 0.05 19.71
CA CYS A 385 12.73 0.61 19.09
C CYS A 385 13.03 1.73 18.11
N ILE A 386 12.26 1.80 17.04
CA ILE A 386 12.28 2.89 16.07
C ILE A 386 11.03 3.76 16.19
N PHE A 387 11.20 5.03 15.89
CA PHE A 387 10.14 6.02 15.85
C PHE A 387 9.54 6.06 14.44
N MET A 388 8.23 5.84 14.32
CA MET A 388 7.53 5.66 13.06
C MET A 388 7.21 6.97 12.33
N ILE A 389 8.18 7.90 12.33
CA ILE A 389 8.15 9.12 11.54
C ILE A 389 9.44 9.24 10.71
N HIS A 390 9.34 9.75 9.49
CA HIS A 390 10.46 9.80 8.58
C HIS A 390 10.55 11.16 7.87
N PRO A 391 11.75 11.73 7.70
CA PRO A 391 11.94 12.97 6.96
C PRO A 391 11.78 12.71 5.45
N ASP A 392 11.05 13.58 4.77
CA ASP A 392 10.98 13.56 3.31
C ASP A 392 11.43 14.90 2.74
N ASN A 393 12.51 14.86 1.96
CA ASN A 393 13.08 16.01 1.26
C ASN A 393 12.71 16.03 -0.23
N THR A 394 12.04 14.99 -0.73
CA THR A 394 11.74 14.83 -2.17
C THR A 394 10.41 15.46 -2.57
N LEU A 395 9.62 15.91 -1.59
CA LEU A 395 8.25 16.41 -1.76
C LEU A 395 8.16 17.87 -2.22
N ALA A 396 9.16 18.41 -2.92
CA ALA A 396 9.12 19.81 -3.41
C ALA A 396 7.88 20.15 -4.26
N PHE A 397 7.15 19.14 -4.77
CA PHE A 397 5.96 19.31 -5.61
C PHE A 397 4.75 18.46 -5.17
N PHE A 398 4.81 17.79 -3.99
CA PHE A 398 3.77 16.88 -3.48
C PHE A 398 3.18 17.38 -2.17
N PRO A 399 2.10 16.73 -1.66
CA PRO A 399 1.63 17.03 -0.31
C PRO A 399 2.79 16.88 0.68
N SER A 400 2.95 17.88 1.52
CA SER A 400 4.10 17.98 2.44
C SER A 400 4.12 16.85 3.49
N TRP A 401 3.03 16.09 3.61
CA TRP A 401 2.86 15.03 4.59
C TRP A 401 2.13 13.81 4.03
N ILE A 402 2.57 12.64 4.49
CA ILE A 402 1.87 11.36 4.29
C ILE A 402 1.55 10.78 5.66
N LEU A 403 0.29 10.61 5.97
CA LEU A 403 -0.19 9.95 7.17
C LEU A 403 -0.39 8.45 6.85
N GLY A 404 0.61 7.65 7.16
CA GLY A 404 0.61 6.21 6.91
C GLY A 404 0.01 5.39 8.05
N SER A 405 0.48 4.15 8.19
CA SER A 405 -0.05 3.16 9.15
C SER A 405 -0.16 3.66 10.59
N PRO A 406 0.76 4.47 11.17
CA PRO A 406 0.58 4.95 12.53
C PRO A 406 -0.71 5.76 12.73
N PHE A 407 -1.11 6.55 11.72
CA PHE A 407 -2.35 7.31 11.76
C PHE A 407 -3.56 6.40 11.52
N THR A 408 -3.49 5.50 10.52
CA THR A 408 -4.60 4.61 10.15
C THR A 408 -4.87 3.56 11.22
N ARG A 409 -3.87 3.13 11.99
CA ARG A 409 -4.06 2.28 13.17
C ARG A 409 -4.75 3.01 14.32
N GLN A 410 -4.45 4.31 14.51
CA GLN A 410 -5.05 5.09 15.59
C GLN A 410 -6.49 5.49 15.29
N TYR A 411 -6.80 5.77 14.03
CA TYR A 411 -8.11 6.21 13.56
C TYR A 411 -8.54 5.42 12.34
N CYS A 412 -9.79 4.95 12.33
CA CYS A 412 -10.39 4.49 11.09
C CYS A 412 -10.47 5.62 10.08
N ASN A 413 -10.08 5.35 8.85
CA ASN A 413 -10.13 6.31 7.76
C ASN A 413 -11.30 5.99 6.82
N ILE A 414 -12.22 6.92 6.64
CA ILE A 414 -13.45 6.77 5.86
C ILE A 414 -13.29 7.56 4.57
N HIS A 415 -13.28 6.88 3.45
CA HIS A 415 -13.00 7.43 2.13
C HIS A 415 -14.30 7.55 1.32
N ASP A 416 -14.98 8.69 1.42
CA ASP A 416 -16.21 8.98 0.67
C ASP A 416 -15.85 9.58 -0.70
N MET A 417 -15.70 8.70 -1.69
CA MET A 417 -15.36 9.06 -3.07
C MET A 417 -16.48 9.86 -3.74
N GLY A 418 -17.73 9.49 -3.45
CA GLY A 418 -18.90 10.14 -4.03
C GLY A 418 -19.03 11.61 -3.61
N LYS A 419 -18.74 11.92 -2.36
CA LYS A 419 -18.79 13.29 -1.81
C LYS A 419 -17.42 13.97 -1.75
N LYS A 420 -16.35 13.30 -2.22
CA LYS A 420 -14.95 13.79 -2.24
C LYS A 420 -14.54 14.33 -0.87
N LYS A 421 -14.71 13.49 0.17
CA LYS A 421 -14.32 13.80 1.54
C LYS A 421 -13.70 12.59 2.22
N ILE A 422 -12.82 12.82 3.18
CA ILE A 422 -12.25 11.82 4.05
C ILE A 422 -12.72 12.07 5.48
N GLY A 423 -13.15 11.03 6.16
CA GLY A 423 -13.59 11.08 7.55
C GLY A 423 -12.65 10.30 8.45
N PHE A 424 -12.67 10.63 9.73
CA PHE A 424 -11.92 9.91 10.76
C PHE A 424 -12.85 9.51 11.90
N ALA A 425 -12.69 8.28 12.38
CA ALA A 425 -13.39 7.75 13.53
C ALA A 425 -12.38 7.10 14.49
N GLU A 426 -12.73 6.96 15.76
CA GLU A 426 -11.86 6.22 16.69
C GLU A 426 -11.79 4.76 16.27
N SER A 427 -10.58 4.20 16.30
CA SER A 427 -10.35 2.78 16.09
C SER A 427 -10.65 2.02 17.38
N LEU A 428 -11.60 1.09 17.35
CA LEU A 428 -12.01 0.28 18.49
C LEU A 428 -11.06 -0.91 18.66
N GLN A 429 -9.78 -0.62 18.88
CA GLN A 429 -8.75 -1.65 19.13
C GLN A 429 -9.08 -2.42 20.40
N LYS A 430 -8.97 -3.77 20.36
CA LYS A 430 -9.18 -4.65 21.50
C LYS A 430 -7.89 -4.91 22.25
#